data_a182147909b0f5b6404d8f312614c2ef
#
_entry.id   a182147909b0f5b6404d8f312614c2ef
#
_cell.length_a   1.000
_cell.length_b   1.000
_cell.length_c   1.000
_cell.angle_alpha   90.00
_cell.angle_beta   90.00
_cell.angle_gamma   90.00
#
_symmetry.space_group_name_H-M   'P 1'
#
loop_
_entity.id
_entity.type
_entity.pdbx_description
1 polymer ?
#
loop_
_entity_poly.entity_id
_entity_poly.type
_entity_poly.pdbx_seq_one_letter_code
_entity_poly.pdbx_strand_id
1 'polypeptide(L)'
;SNPELKFLRALVAEGKNDLFLTGDPIQRIYNGRKINFGAAGINVRGVRSRKLKINYRTTEPIKRVAVSVVKGVDYDDMDGGKESTNGYVSLIHEGVAPQYKIVDDANSEVQQVVEWMKECLDSNIKLSEICIAAPSMNLLKEMQSRLHHDGTDYRVLKGTQKQGCSNGVDLCTFHSLKGLEYRVVILMGVN
;
A
#
# COMPACT_ATOMS: atom_id res chain seq x y z
N SER A 1 -13.81 -5.82 -11.99
CA SER A 1 -14.06 -7.10 -12.70
C SER A 1 -14.37 -6.85 -14.19
N ASN A 2 -14.33 -7.89 -15.05
CA ASN A 2 -14.66 -7.74 -16.47
C ASN A 2 -16.10 -7.24 -16.73
N PRO A 3 -17.14 -7.64 -15.97
CA PRO A 3 -18.47 -7.04 -16.10
C PRO A 3 -18.51 -5.53 -15.84
N GLU A 4 -17.80 -5.05 -14.84
CA GLU A 4 -17.70 -3.62 -14.53
C GLU A 4 -16.99 -2.85 -15.65
N LEU A 5 -15.92 -3.42 -16.20
CA LEU A 5 -15.23 -2.81 -17.35
C LEU A 5 -16.11 -2.78 -18.60
N LYS A 6 -16.90 -3.82 -18.88
CA LYS A 6 -17.87 -3.84 -19.97
C LYS A 6 -18.94 -2.78 -19.77
N PHE A 7 -19.43 -2.63 -18.55
CA PHE A 7 -20.38 -1.58 -18.21
C PHE A 7 -19.77 -0.18 -18.45
N LEU A 8 -18.56 0.07 -17.95
CA LEU A 8 -17.85 1.35 -18.18
C LEU A 8 -17.63 1.58 -19.69
N ARG A 9 -17.24 0.54 -20.44
CA ARG A 9 -17.08 0.65 -21.90
C ARG A 9 -18.40 1.06 -22.58
N ALA A 10 -19.51 0.49 -22.15
CA ALA A 10 -20.82 0.77 -22.73
C ALA A 10 -21.36 2.20 -22.43
N LEU A 11 -20.85 2.85 -21.38
CA LEU A 11 -21.25 4.22 -21.03
C LEU A 11 -20.64 5.30 -21.95
N VAL A 12 -19.61 4.95 -22.72
CA VAL A 12 -18.85 5.91 -23.53
C VAL A 12 -18.99 5.55 -25.00
N ALA A 13 -19.37 6.52 -25.82
CA ALA A 13 -19.40 6.34 -27.28
C ALA A 13 -17.99 6.01 -27.80
N GLU A 14 -17.91 5.09 -28.75
CA GLU A 14 -16.62 4.71 -29.35
C GLU A 14 -16.03 5.85 -30.16
N GLY A 15 -14.74 6.12 -29.91
CA GLY A 15 -14.02 7.18 -30.58
C GLY A 15 -12.51 7.10 -30.38
N LYS A 16 -11.80 8.06 -30.95
CA LYS A 16 -10.36 8.16 -30.74
C LYS A 16 -10.08 8.74 -29.36
N ASN A 17 -9.33 8.01 -28.50
CA ASN A 17 -9.01 8.43 -27.12
C ASN A 17 -10.24 8.64 -26.22
N ASP A 18 -11.23 7.80 -26.38
CA ASP A 18 -12.51 7.85 -25.67
C ASP A 18 -12.43 7.36 -24.22
N LEU A 19 -11.42 6.57 -23.87
CA LEU A 19 -11.17 6.09 -22.52
C LEU A 19 -9.73 6.35 -22.09
N PHE A 20 -9.57 6.82 -20.85
CA PHE A 20 -8.29 6.88 -20.17
C PHE A 20 -8.35 6.03 -18.91
N LEU A 21 -7.49 5.01 -18.80
CA LEU A 21 -7.46 4.08 -17.71
C LEU A 21 -6.08 4.09 -17.06
N THR A 22 -6.05 4.06 -15.74
CA THR A 22 -4.83 3.85 -14.96
C THR A 22 -5.02 2.68 -14.02
N GLY A 23 -3.97 1.93 -13.77
CA GLY A 23 -4.01 0.80 -12.85
C GLY A 23 -2.63 0.22 -12.62
N ASP A 24 -2.53 -0.61 -11.58
CA ASP A 24 -1.33 -1.35 -11.23
C ASP A 24 -1.73 -2.81 -10.96
N PRO A 25 -1.34 -3.76 -11.82
CA PRO A 25 -1.70 -5.16 -11.66
C PRO A 25 -1.08 -5.80 -10.42
N ILE A 26 0.07 -5.28 -9.94
CA ILE A 26 0.78 -5.81 -8.77
C ILE A 26 0.07 -5.40 -7.47
N GLN A 27 -0.58 -4.22 -7.45
CA GLN A 27 -1.31 -3.72 -6.28
C GLN A 27 -2.74 -4.26 -6.16
N ARG A 28 -3.04 -5.41 -6.73
CA ARG A 28 -4.34 -6.07 -6.66
C ARG A 28 -4.47 -6.84 -5.35
N ILE A 29 -4.89 -6.14 -4.29
CA ILE A 29 -5.00 -6.69 -2.92
C ILE A 29 -6.38 -7.27 -2.59
N TYR A 30 -7.39 -7.03 -3.42
CA TYR A 30 -8.72 -7.60 -3.24
C TYR A 30 -8.87 -8.87 -4.06
N ASN A 31 -9.51 -9.89 -3.50
CA ASN A 31 -9.86 -11.15 -4.17
C ASN A 31 -10.87 -10.90 -5.29
N GLY A 32 -10.43 -10.27 -6.35
CA GLY A 32 -11.22 -9.98 -7.54
C GLY A 32 -10.89 -10.94 -8.68
N ARG A 33 -11.86 -11.13 -9.59
CA ARG A 33 -11.62 -11.86 -10.84
C ARG A 33 -10.54 -11.15 -11.65
N LYS A 34 -9.71 -11.92 -12.34
CA LYS A 34 -8.72 -11.37 -13.29
C LYS A 34 -9.40 -10.39 -14.23
N ILE A 35 -8.81 -9.22 -14.38
CA ILE A 35 -9.22 -8.21 -15.33
C ILE A 35 -8.54 -8.55 -16.67
N ASN A 36 -9.30 -8.45 -17.76
CA ASN A 36 -8.75 -8.50 -19.11
C ASN A 36 -9.44 -7.41 -19.95
N PHE A 37 -8.67 -6.43 -20.34
CA PHE A 37 -9.17 -5.29 -21.10
C PHE A 37 -9.71 -5.70 -22.46
N GLY A 38 -9.01 -6.59 -23.18
CA GLY A 38 -9.46 -7.11 -24.48
C GLY A 38 -10.80 -7.83 -24.36
N ALA A 39 -11.01 -8.66 -23.31
CA ALA A 39 -12.29 -9.32 -23.06
C ALA A 39 -13.44 -8.36 -22.69
N ALA A 40 -13.09 -7.14 -22.29
CA ALA A 40 -14.06 -6.08 -22.01
C ALA A 40 -14.31 -5.16 -23.22
N GLY A 41 -13.70 -5.44 -24.38
CA GLY A 41 -13.83 -4.61 -25.59
C GLY A 41 -12.96 -3.36 -25.56
N ILE A 42 -11.94 -3.32 -24.69
CA ILE A 42 -11.05 -2.16 -24.56
C ILE A 42 -9.68 -2.54 -25.12
N ASN A 43 -9.29 -1.92 -26.24
CA ASN A 43 -8.00 -2.18 -26.86
C ASN A 43 -6.91 -1.29 -26.23
N VAL A 44 -6.01 -1.90 -25.47
CA VAL A 44 -4.87 -1.24 -24.81
C VAL A 44 -3.52 -1.59 -25.42
N ARG A 45 -3.48 -2.36 -26.51
CA ARG A 45 -2.23 -2.86 -27.09
C ARG A 45 -1.46 -1.80 -27.86
N GLY A 46 -0.15 -2.04 -27.98
CA GLY A 46 0.76 -1.20 -28.75
C GLY A 46 0.96 0.17 -28.11
N VAL A 47 0.85 1.22 -28.92
CA VAL A 47 1.08 2.62 -28.50
C VAL A 47 0.04 3.17 -27.54
N ARG A 48 -1.04 2.45 -27.31
CA ARG A 48 -2.14 2.83 -26.41
C ARG A 48 -1.84 2.57 -24.95
N SER A 49 -0.88 1.70 -24.63
CA SER A 49 -0.44 1.43 -23.26
C SER A 49 0.91 2.08 -22.97
N ARG A 50 1.03 2.66 -21.80
CA ARG A 50 2.27 3.26 -21.29
C ARG A 50 2.51 2.81 -19.87
N LYS A 51 3.75 2.41 -19.56
CA LYS A 51 4.17 2.07 -18.19
C LYS A 51 4.89 3.26 -17.58
N LEU A 52 4.44 3.67 -16.40
CA LEU A 52 5.14 4.65 -15.58
C LEU A 52 6.22 3.92 -14.79
N LYS A 53 7.48 4.16 -15.13
CA LYS A 53 8.63 3.49 -14.52
C LYS A 53 9.35 4.34 -13.48
N ILE A 54 9.01 5.61 -13.39
CA ILE A 54 9.65 6.54 -12.46
C ILE A 54 8.81 6.63 -11.20
N ASN A 55 9.40 6.23 -10.08
CA ASN A 55 8.82 6.38 -8.76
C ASN A 55 9.40 7.64 -8.10
N TYR A 56 8.54 8.59 -7.77
CA TYR A 56 8.87 9.83 -7.07
C TYR A 56 8.32 9.90 -5.63
N ARG A 57 7.63 8.84 -5.18
CA ARG A 57 6.96 8.78 -3.89
C ARG A 57 7.85 8.19 -2.80
N THR A 58 8.51 7.08 -3.09
CA THR A 58 9.33 6.35 -2.12
C THR A 58 10.81 6.40 -2.47
N THR A 59 11.65 6.28 -1.45
CA THR A 59 13.09 6.22 -1.60
C THR A 59 13.54 4.91 -2.26
N GLU A 60 14.74 4.91 -2.83
CA GLU A 60 15.31 3.70 -3.46
C GLU A 60 15.43 2.51 -2.49
N PRO A 61 15.89 2.68 -1.22
CA PRO A 61 15.90 1.58 -0.25
C PRO A 61 14.52 0.96 -0.01
N ILE A 62 13.45 1.77 0.15
CA ILE A 62 12.09 1.28 0.34
C ILE A 62 11.60 0.55 -0.91
N LYS A 63 11.79 1.14 -2.10
CA LYS A 63 11.41 0.51 -3.37
C LYS A 63 12.10 -0.85 -3.55
N ARG A 64 13.38 -0.96 -3.22
CA ARG A 64 14.15 -2.20 -3.36
C ARG A 64 13.55 -3.33 -2.54
N VAL A 65 13.16 -3.03 -1.29
CA VAL A 65 12.50 -4.00 -0.42
C VAL A 65 11.14 -4.37 -0.99
N ALA A 66 10.30 -3.39 -1.36
CA ALA A 66 8.98 -3.64 -1.92
C ALA A 66 9.04 -4.52 -3.19
N VAL A 67 9.99 -4.27 -4.09
CA VAL A 67 10.19 -5.08 -5.29
C VAL A 67 10.67 -6.49 -4.94
N SER A 68 11.49 -6.66 -3.89
CA SER A 68 11.98 -7.98 -3.48
C SER A 68 10.85 -8.90 -3.02
N VAL A 69 9.80 -8.37 -2.39
CA VAL A 69 8.63 -9.13 -1.94
C VAL A 69 7.86 -9.75 -3.11
N VAL A 70 7.80 -9.05 -4.23
CA VAL A 70 7.08 -9.52 -5.42
C VAL A 70 7.97 -10.25 -6.44
N LYS A 71 9.25 -10.38 -6.14
CA LYS A 71 10.22 -11.05 -7.02
C LYS A 71 9.90 -12.53 -7.13
N GLY A 72 9.80 -13.02 -8.37
CA GLY A 72 9.50 -14.42 -8.66
C GLY A 72 8.00 -14.76 -8.67
N VAL A 73 7.14 -13.79 -8.39
CA VAL A 73 5.69 -13.97 -8.53
C VAL A 73 5.26 -13.51 -9.93
N ASP A 74 4.52 -14.37 -10.62
CA ASP A 74 3.96 -14.06 -11.95
C ASP A 74 2.70 -13.19 -11.79
N TYR A 75 2.76 -11.97 -12.30
CA TYR A 75 1.61 -11.08 -12.41
C TYR A 75 1.16 -10.96 -13.87
N ASP A 76 -0.14 -10.95 -14.10
CA ASP A 76 -0.68 -10.63 -15.43
C ASP A 76 -0.69 -9.11 -15.66
N ASP A 77 -0.50 -8.67 -16.91
CA ASP A 77 -0.53 -7.27 -17.31
C ASP A 77 -1.95 -6.71 -17.56
N MET A 78 -2.97 -7.46 -17.14
CA MET A 78 -4.40 -7.17 -17.36
C MET A 78 -4.86 -7.25 -18.84
N ASP A 79 -4.00 -7.73 -19.75
CA ASP A 79 -4.34 -7.95 -21.17
C ASP A 79 -3.85 -9.32 -21.71
N GLY A 80 -3.53 -10.25 -20.82
CA GLY A 80 -3.14 -11.64 -21.16
C GLY A 80 -1.64 -11.84 -21.32
N GLY A 81 -0.80 -10.84 -21.04
CA GLY A 81 0.65 -10.94 -20.95
C GLY A 81 1.14 -11.05 -19.50
N LYS A 82 2.46 -10.96 -19.32
CA LYS A 82 3.11 -10.94 -18.00
C LYS A 82 3.58 -9.52 -17.65
N GLU A 83 3.32 -9.09 -16.41
CA GLU A 83 3.86 -7.86 -15.86
C GLU A 83 5.27 -8.08 -15.31
N SER A 84 6.09 -7.04 -15.35
CA SER A 84 7.45 -7.06 -14.84
C SER A 84 7.76 -5.82 -14.03
N THR A 85 8.46 -6.00 -12.91
CA THR A 85 9.00 -4.91 -12.09
C THR A 85 10.33 -4.35 -12.61
N ASN A 86 10.84 -4.88 -13.72
CA ASN A 86 12.12 -4.47 -14.28
C ASN A 86 12.08 -3.03 -14.82
N GLY A 87 13.13 -2.28 -14.50
CA GLY A 87 13.32 -0.90 -14.98
C GLY A 87 12.55 0.17 -14.22
N TYR A 88 11.97 -0.16 -13.05
CA TYR A 88 11.46 0.86 -12.13
C TYR A 88 12.62 1.57 -11.43
N VAL A 89 12.64 2.90 -11.50
CA VAL A 89 13.68 3.75 -10.92
C VAL A 89 13.04 4.70 -9.91
N SER A 90 13.64 4.84 -8.73
CA SER A 90 13.25 5.88 -7.79
C SER A 90 14.02 7.17 -8.07
N LEU A 91 13.35 8.32 -8.08
CA LEU A 91 14.02 9.62 -8.16
C LEU A 91 14.70 9.99 -6.84
N ILE A 92 14.21 9.47 -5.73
CA ILE A 92 14.79 9.70 -4.40
C ILE A 92 15.77 8.54 -4.15
N HIS A 93 17.04 8.76 -4.47
CA HIS A 93 18.07 7.71 -4.38
C HIS A 93 18.49 7.42 -2.95
N GLU A 94 18.51 8.44 -2.09
CA GLU A 94 18.90 8.35 -0.69
C GLU A 94 17.68 8.19 0.23
N GLY A 95 17.90 7.58 1.38
CA GLY A 95 16.87 7.41 2.41
C GLY A 95 17.26 6.32 3.40
N VAL A 96 16.54 6.28 4.51
CA VAL A 96 16.73 5.25 5.54
C VAL A 96 16.24 3.91 4.98
N ALA A 97 17.07 2.88 5.15
CA ALA A 97 16.68 1.52 4.78
C ALA A 97 15.57 1.03 5.73
N PRO A 98 14.59 0.27 5.23
CA PRO A 98 13.60 -0.37 6.09
C PRO A 98 14.29 -1.23 7.16
N GLN A 99 13.83 -1.10 8.40
CA GLN A 99 14.31 -1.89 9.54
C GLN A 99 13.42 -3.13 9.74
N TYR A 100 14.02 -4.19 10.23
CA TYR A 100 13.34 -5.45 10.53
C TYR A 100 13.70 -5.90 11.94
N LYS A 101 12.70 -6.41 12.66
CA LYS A 101 12.90 -7.05 13.94
C LYS A 101 12.08 -8.31 14.02
N ILE A 102 12.72 -9.41 14.31
CA ILE A 102 12.06 -10.68 14.65
C ILE A 102 11.90 -10.69 16.16
N VAL A 103 10.72 -10.99 16.63
CA VAL A 103 10.34 -11.06 18.05
C VAL A 103 9.60 -12.35 18.32
N ASP A 104 9.62 -12.80 19.59
CA ASP A 104 9.12 -14.13 19.94
C ASP A 104 7.61 -14.17 20.20
N ASP A 105 7.00 -13.02 20.53
CA ASP A 105 5.58 -12.94 20.90
C ASP A 105 4.98 -11.57 20.59
N ALA A 106 3.63 -11.49 20.70
CA ALA A 106 2.87 -10.27 20.40
C ALA A 106 3.20 -9.09 21.34
N ASN A 107 3.51 -9.38 22.63
CA ASN A 107 3.86 -8.32 23.57
C ASN A 107 5.21 -7.68 23.20
N SER A 108 6.18 -8.51 22.84
CA SER A 108 7.49 -8.07 22.37
C SER A 108 7.37 -7.28 21.05
N GLU A 109 6.42 -7.66 20.17
CA GLU A 109 6.14 -6.91 18.95
C GLU A 109 5.57 -5.52 19.27
N VAL A 110 4.57 -5.43 20.13
CA VAL A 110 4.00 -4.15 20.60
C VAL A 110 5.08 -3.28 21.26
N GLN A 111 5.93 -3.86 22.11
CA GLN A 111 7.03 -3.14 22.74
C GLN A 111 7.99 -2.56 21.71
N GLN A 112 8.38 -3.34 20.72
CA GLN A 112 9.28 -2.88 19.65
C GLN A 112 8.67 -1.75 18.82
N VAL A 113 7.37 -1.82 18.52
CA VAL A 113 6.64 -0.74 17.82
C VAL A 113 6.65 0.55 18.63
N VAL A 114 6.43 0.47 19.95
CA VAL A 114 6.49 1.64 20.83
C VAL A 114 7.89 2.26 20.86
N GLU A 115 8.93 1.44 20.84
CA GLU A 115 10.32 1.90 20.77
C GLU A 115 10.59 2.67 19.45
N TRP A 116 10.20 2.10 18.32
CA TRP A 116 10.32 2.79 17.03
C TRP A 116 9.51 4.08 16.95
N MET A 117 8.31 4.11 17.55
CA MET A 117 7.54 5.35 17.64
C MET A 117 8.27 6.43 18.43
N LYS A 118 8.91 6.07 19.57
CA LYS A 118 9.71 7.00 20.36
C LYS A 118 10.89 7.56 19.56
N GLU A 119 11.63 6.69 18.87
CA GLU A 119 12.72 7.11 17.98
C GLU A 119 12.25 8.10 16.91
N CYS A 120 11.04 7.88 16.35
CA CYS A 120 10.43 8.80 15.40
C CYS A 120 10.13 10.17 16.04
N LEU A 121 9.54 10.18 17.24
CA LEU A 121 9.23 11.40 17.96
C LEU A 121 10.50 12.19 18.33
N ASP A 122 11.54 11.49 18.78
CA ASP A 122 12.86 12.08 19.05
C ASP A 122 13.49 12.70 17.79
N SER A 123 13.14 12.18 16.62
CA SER A 123 13.52 12.69 15.31
C SER A 123 12.59 13.78 14.76
N ASN A 124 11.74 14.39 15.61
CA ASN A 124 10.74 15.40 15.23
C ASN A 124 9.72 14.94 14.19
N ILE A 125 9.38 13.65 14.15
CA ILE A 125 8.27 13.12 13.37
C ILE A 125 7.03 13.14 14.26
N LYS A 126 5.94 13.72 13.76
CA LYS A 126 4.70 13.83 14.54
C LYS A 126 3.93 12.50 14.53
N LEU A 127 3.14 12.23 15.58
CA LEU A 127 2.27 11.05 15.63
C LEU A 127 1.38 10.93 14.38
N SER A 128 0.81 12.05 13.91
CA SER A 128 -0.03 12.07 12.71
C SER A 128 0.70 11.76 11.38
N GLU A 129 2.02 11.69 11.39
CA GLU A 129 2.84 11.30 10.26
C GLU A 129 3.24 9.82 10.29
N ILE A 130 2.79 9.08 11.34
CA ILE A 130 3.10 7.67 11.57
C ILE A 130 1.83 6.84 11.37
N CYS A 131 1.98 5.73 10.65
CA CYS A 131 0.94 4.71 10.53
C CYS A 131 1.46 3.36 11.01
N ILE A 132 0.68 2.69 11.85
CA ILE A 132 0.91 1.30 12.24
C ILE A 132 -0.13 0.44 11.53
N ALA A 133 0.32 -0.50 10.73
CA ALA A 133 -0.55 -1.35 9.94
C ALA A 133 -0.31 -2.83 10.23
N ALA A 134 -1.39 -3.63 10.20
CA ALA A 134 -1.35 -5.07 10.40
C ALA A 134 -2.26 -5.81 9.41
N PRO A 135 -2.10 -7.13 9.22
CA PRO A 135 -3.00 -7.92 8.38
C PRO A 135 -4.46 -7.85 8.81
N SER A 136 -4.73 -7.73 10.11
CA SER A 136 -6.09 -7.68 10.66
C SER A 136 -6.22 -6.71 11.82
N MET A 137 -7.45 -6.26 12.08
CA MET A 137 -7.74 -5.40 13.24
C MET A 137 -7.53 -6.12 14.58
N ASN A 138 -7.58 -7.45 14.61
CA ASN A 138 -7.36 -8.19 15.86
C ASN A 138 -5.92 -8.04 16.36
N LEU A 139 -4.94 -8.04 15.46
CA LEU A 139 -3.53 -7.81 15.82
C LEU A 139 -3.28 -6.38 16.33
N LEU A 140 -4.10 -5.43 15.93
CA LEU A 140 -3.98 -4.04 16.39
C LEU A 140 -4.64 -3.78 17.75
N LYS A 141 -5.42 -4.72 18.30
CA LYS A 141 -6.11 -4.52 19.60
C LYS A 141 -5.13 -4.35 20.75
N GLU A 142 -4.08 -5.16 20.80
CA GLU A 142 -3.05 -5.06 21.83
C GLU A 142 -2.30 -3.73 21.72
N MET A 143 -1.99 -3.31 20.49
CA MET A 143 -1.40 -2.00 20.23
C MET A 143 -2.33 -0.85 20.66
N GLN A 144 -3.64 -0.94 20.39
CA GLN A 144 -4.62 0.04 20.87
C GLN A 144 -4.64 0.11 22.39
N SER A 145 -4.67 -1.03 23.07
CA SER A 145 -4.66 -1.11 24.53
C SER A 145 -3.40 -0.47 25.11
N ARG A 146 -2.26 -0.73 24.50
CA ARG A 146 -0.97 -0.16 24.90
C ARG A 146 -0.94 1.36 24.72
N LEU A 147 -1.33 1.87 23.57
CA LEU A 147 -1.37 3.32 23.31
C LEU A 147 -2.33 4.03 24.26
N HIS A 148 -3.48 3.42 24.55
CA HIS A 148 -4.43 3.95 25.51
C HIS A 148 -3.84 4.02 26.93
N HIS A 149 -3.19 2.94 27.37
CA HIS A 149 -2.51 2.88 28.65
C HIS A 149 -1.40 3.93 28.79
N ASP A 150 -0.64 4.15 27.72
CA ASP A 150 0.48 5.10 27.68
C ASP A 150 0.01 6.56 27.48
N GLY A 151 -1.31 6.79 27.34
CA GLY A 151 -1.88 8.12 27.09
C GLY A 151 -1.50 8.68 25.70
N THR A 152 -1.12 7.83 24.76
CA THR A 152 -0.72 8.22 23.41
C THR A 152 -1.97 8.34 22.52
N ASP A 153 -2.13 9.49 21.89
CA ASP A 153 -3.22 9.72 20.96
C ASP A 153 -3.12 8.81 19.71
N TYR A 154 -4.22 8.17 19.35
CA TYR A 154 -4.31 7.38 18.15
C TYR A 154 -5.65 7.52 17.42
N ARG A 155 -5.68 7.12 16.16
CA ARG A 155 -6.87 7.10 15.32
C ARG A 155 -6.95 5.77 14.56
N VAL A 156 -8.12 5.14 14.58
CA VAL A 156 -8.38 3.90 13.88
C VAL A 156 -9.04 4.17 12.53
N LEU A 157 -8.44 3.65 11.47
CA LEU A 157 -8.96 3.77 10.10
C LEU A 157 -9.67 2.49 9.69
N LYS A 158 -10.98 2.59 9.39
CA LYS A 158 -11.80 1.47 8.89
C LYS A 158 -12.44 1.88 7.55
N GLY A 159 -11.82 1.52 6.44
CA GLY A 159 -12.24 2.00 5.13
C GLY A 159 -12.21 3.51 5.06
N THR A 160 -13.35 4.16 4.81
CA THR A 160 -13.48 5.63 4.79
C THR A 160 -13.71 6.26 6.17
N GLN A 161 -13.97 5.45 7.20
CA GLN A 161 -14.24 5.94 8.55
C GLN A 161 -12.94 6.14 9.33
N LYS A 162 -12.87 7.27 10.04
CA LYS A 162 -11.75 7.64 10.92
C LYS A 162 -12.29 7.86 12.32
N GLN A 163 -11.84 7.08 13.29
CA GLN A 163 -12.27 7.15 14.68
C GLN A 163 -11.06 7.41 15.59
N GLY A 164 -11.10 8.47 16.40
CA GLY A 164 -10.04 8.85 17.32
C GLY A 164 -9.49 10.25 17.11
N CYS A 165 -8.34 10.54 17.70
CA CYS A 165 -7.71 11.85 17.68
C CYS A 165 -7.07 12.13 16.30
N SER A 166 -7.37 13.29 15.71
CA SER A 166 -6.84 13.67 14.39
C SER A 166 -5.31 13.85 14.36
N ASN A 167 -4.70 14.14 15.51
CA ASN A 167 -3.26 14.35 15.65
C ASN A 167 -2.53 13.10 16.15
N GLY A 168 -3.25 11.99 16.40
CA GLY A 168 -2.69 10.73 16.86
C GLY A 168 -2.10 9.89 15.74
N VAL A 169 -1.41 8.81 16.14
CA VAL A 169 -0.90 7.78 15.20
C VAL A 169 -2.07 7.04 14.56
N ASP A 170 -1.95 6.76 13.27
CA ASP A 170 -2.98 6.02 12.54
C ASP A 170 -2.78 4.50 12.67
N LEU A 171 -3.84 3.80 13.03
CA LEU A 171 -3.89 2.34 13.09
C LEU A 171 -4.82 1.82 12.00
N CYS A 172 -4.34 0.92 11.14
CA CYS A 172 -5.17 0.39 10.06
C CYS A 172 -4.76 -1.03 9.63
N THR A 173 -5.62 -1.67 8.86
CA THR A 173 -5.22 -2.90 8.16
C THR A 173 -4.44 -2.58 6.89
N PHE A 174 -3.65 -3.55 6.39
CA PHE A 174 -2.95 -3.40 5.09
C PHE A 174 -3.91 -3.01 3.95
N HIS A 175 -5.15 -3.51 3.98
CA HIS A 175 -6.17 -3.13 3.00
C HIS A 175 -6.58 -1.65 3.12
N SER A 176 -6.71 -1.14 4.34
CA SER A 176 -7.08 0.26 4.59
C SER A 176 -5.91 1.22 4.35
N LEU A 177 -4.66 0.71 4.41
CA LEU A 177 -3.46 1.49 4.12
C LEU A 177 -3.34 1.86 2.64
N LYS A 178 -3.94 1.07 1.74
CA LYS A 178 -3.84 1.29 0.30
C LYS A 178 -4.30 2.70 -0.10
N GLY A 179 -3.42 3.43 -0.78
CA GLY A 179 -3.68 4.79 -1.27
C GLY A 179 -3.40 5.89 -0.25
N LEU A 180 -3.02 5.53 0.99
CA LEU A 180 -2.58 6.50 2.00
C LEU A 180 -1.06 6.70 1.92
N GLU A 181 -0.61 7.83 2.45
CA GLU A 181 0.80 8.22 2.48
C GLU A 181 1.17 8.70 3.88
N TYR A 182 2.29 8.19 4.39
CA TYR A 182 2.84 8.55 5.69
C TYR A 182 4.35 8.72 5.58
N ARG A 183 4.89 9.54 6.47
CA ARG A 183 6.34 9.69 6.58
C ARG A 183 6.99 8.42 7.13
N VAL A 184 6.30 7.75 8.06
CA VAL A 184 6.72 6.45 8.61
C VAL A 184 5.56 5.47 8.59
N VAL A 185 5.84 4.26 8.12
CA VAL A 185 4.91 3.12 8.18
C VAL A 185 5.58 1.99 8.95
N ILE A 186 4.91 1.52 10.01
CA ILE A 186 5.34 0.37 10.81
C ILE A 186 4.39 -0.78 10.49
N LEU A 187 4.94 -1.90 10.06
CA LEU A 187 4.17 -3.10 9.71
C LEU A 187 4.29 -4.13 10.84
N MET A 188 3.15 -4.57 11.38
CA MET A 188 3.05 -5.62 12.40
C MET A 188 2.52 -6.92 11.79
N GLY A 189 2.87 -8.05 12.39
CA GLY A 189 2.38 -9.37 11.98
C GLY A 189 2.83 -9.77 10.57
N VAL A 190 4.03 -9.37 10.19
CA VAL A 190 4.67 -9.75 8.92
C VAL A 190 5.58 -10.94 9.20
N ASN A 191 5.11 -12.16 8.85
CA ASN A 191 5.85 -13.43 9.02
C ASN A 191 6.36 -13.92 7.67
#